data_5c8c4b644534c191e1c859ca161907af
#
_entry.id   5c8c4b644534c191e1c859ca161907af
#
_cell.length_a   1.000
_cell.length_b   1.000
_cell.length_c   1.000
_cell.angle_alpha   90.00
_cell.angle_beta   90.00
_cell.angle_gamma   90.00
#
_symmetry.space_group_name_H-M   'P 1'
#
loop_
_entity.id
_entity.type
_entity.pdbx_description
1 polymer ?
#
loop_
_entity_poly.entity_id
_entity_poly.type
_entity_poly.pdbx_seq_one_letter_code
_entity_poly.pdbx_strand_id
1 'polypeptide(L)'
;MRESEALSARLSAEGLDHSVLNAREDAREAAVIAQAGRPGRITISTNMAGRGVDIRLGGADGAAEQAVRAAGGLLVLGTALNRSRRLDDQLRGRAGRQGDPGGSRFYLAAPEGGDGARALRRQQREAERQDTETRYILERYAAVLEERRAMVSAYRKALLCGGQAPALVRRHAPALHRALCAAHGEAAVEKAERQLTLYFLTRCWSDYLAAMEDKRRGIHLEVVAGRDPLDSYRRFAFSAFEEMQADLREAVSNAMARCTITGDGVDLEREGFSTADAAWAYWLDDRADQFSRLPALMGGVSGAVRKMAEKTAPVRRLFSRIG
;
A
#
# COMPACT_ATOMS: atom_id res chain seq x y z
N MET A 1 14.53 7.17 -15.40
CA MET A 1 14.51 8.56 -15.86
C MET A 1 15.80 8.95 -16.60
N ARG A 2 16.98 8.97 -15.96
CA ARG A 2 18.25 9.33 -16.65
C ARG A 2 18.52 8.49 -17.89
N GLU A 3 18.21 7.20 -17.87
CA GLU A 3 18.45 6.29 -19.01
C GLU A 3 17.50 6.57 -20.19
N SER A 4 16.22 6.86 -19.93
CA SER A 4 15.26 7.20 -20.98
C SER A 4 15.58 8.55 -21.63
N GLU A 5 16.05 9.52 -20.84
CA GLU A 5 16.51 10.82 -21.36
C GLU A 5 17.79 10.69 -22.19
N ALA A 6 18.76 9.88 -21.73
CA ALA A 6 19.98 9.60 -22.47
C ALA A 6 19.70 8.88 -23.80
N LEU A 7 18.78 7.90 -23.79
CA LEU A 7 18.37 7.21 -25.02
C LEU A 7 17.65 8.16 -25.98
N SER A 8 16.76 9.00 -25.46
CA SER A 8 16.07 10.03 -26.24
C SER A 8 17.06 10.99 -26.92
N ALA A 9 18.04 11.50 -26.17
CA ALA A 9 19.06 12.38 -26.72
C ALA A 9 19.86 11.73 -27.87
N ARG A 10 20.18 10.42 -27.73
CA ARG A 10 20.88 9.68 -28.78
C ARG A 10 20.02 9.46 -30.01
N LEU A 11 18.74 9.11 -29.87
CA LEU A 11 17.84 8.97 -31.01
C LEU A 11 17.61 10.29 -31.72
N SER A 12 17.54 11.42 -31.00
CA SER A 12 17.47 12.75 -31.58
C SER A 12 18.75 13.10 -32.39
N ALA A 13 19.92 12.73 -31.86
CA ALA A 13 21.19 12.94 -32.56
C ALA A 13 21.29 12.15 -33.88
N GLU A 14 20.65 10.97 -33.93
CA GLU A 14 20.56 10.12 -35.13
C GLU A 14 19.40 10.53 -36.06
N GLY A 15 18.66 11.61 -35.74
CA GLY A 15 17.53 12.10 -36.54
C GLY A 15 16.29 11.19 -36.50
N LEU A 16 16.16 10.31 -35.50
CA LEU A 16 15.02 9.40 -35.35
C LEU A 16 13.90 10.04 -34.55
N ASP A 17 12.74 10.19 -35.17
CA ASP A 17 11.54 10.71 -34.49
C ASP A 17 11.04 9.69 -33.46
N HIS A 18 10.84 10.13 -32.23
CA HIS A 18 10.44 9.29 -31.12
C HIS A 18 9.62 10.06 -30.08
N SER A 19 8.89 9.31 -29.26
CA SER A 19 8.13 9.83 -28.14
C SER A 19 8.64 9.21 -26.83
N VAL A 20 8.65 9.99 -25.75
CA VAL A 20 9.06 9.52 -24.42
C VAL A 20 7.85 9.48 -23.50
N LEU A 21 7.65 8.33 -22.87
CA LEU A 21 6.59 8.05 -21.91
C LEU A 21 7.23 7.92 -20.53
N ASN A 22 7.04 8.93 -19.70
CA ASN A 22 7.52 8.93 -18.33
C ASN A 22 6.38 9.30 -17.35
N ALA A 23 6.49 8.89 -16.09
CA ALA A 23 5.46 9.04 -15.06
C ALA A 23 5.16 10.51 -14.63
N ARG A 24 5.69 11.51 -15.35
CA ARG A 24 5.45 12.94 -15.04
C ARG A 24 4.35 13.57 -15.88
N GLU A 25 3.89 12.92 -16.94
CA GLU A 25 2.98 13.52 -17.93
C GLU A 25 1.76 12.66 -18.21
N ASP A 26 1.00 12.32 -17.15
CA ASP A 26 -0.20 11.47 -17.24
C ASP A 26 -1.22 11.97 -18.29
N ALA A 27 -1.37 13.27 -18.44
CA ALA A 27 -2.30 13.84 -19.42
C ALA A 27 -1.91 13.58 -20.89
N ARG A 28 -0.61 13.37 -21.16
CA ARG A 28 -0.08 13.06 -22.50
C ARG A 28 0.08 11.57 -22.75
N GLU A 29 0.04 10.76 -21.69
CA GLU A 29 0.27 9.33 -21.79
C GLU A 29 -0.66 8.64 -22.77
N ALA A 30 -1.96 8.90 -22.68
CA ALA A 30 -2.96 8.35 -23.58
C ALA A 30 -2.73 8.72 -25.05
N ALA A 31 -2.33 9.98 -25.33
CA ALA A 31 -2.03 10.44 -26.67
C ALA A 31 -0.78 9.80 -27.27
N VAL A 32 0.27 9.62 -26.48
CA VAL A 32 1.50 8.94 -26.90
C VAL A 32 1.26 7.46 -27.17
N ILE A 33 0.49 6.78 -26.30
CA ILE A 33 0.12 5.37 -26.49
C ILE A 33 -0.73 5.18 -27.74
N ALA A 34 -1.67 6.08 -28.00
CA ALA A 34 -2.50 6.06 -29.19
C ALA A 34 -1.68 6.14 -30.52
N GLN A 35 -0.49 6.70 -30.47
CA GLN A 35 0.43 6.78 -31.60
C GLN A 35 1.46 5.64 -31.66
N ALA A 36 1.71 4.97 -30.54
CA ALA A 36 2.79 3.99 -30.41
C ALA A 36 2.69 2.80 -31.37
N GLY A 37 1.47 2.45 -31.80
CA GLY A 37 1.22 1.35 -32.76
C GLY A 37 1.32 1.75 -34.24
N ARG A 38 1.63 3.00 -34.58
CA ARG A 38 1.75 3.43 -35.97
C ARG A 38 3.07 2.98 -36.61
N PRO A 39 3.11 2.81 -37.96
CA PRO A 39 4.33 2.44 -38.67
C PRO A 39 5.44 3.46 -38.43
N GLY A 40 6.68 2.97 -38.21
CA GLY A 40 7.84 3.80 -38.04
C GLY A 40 7.92 4.61 -36.73
N ARG A 41 6.94 4.48 -35.83
CA ARG A 41 6.97 5.18 -34.54
C ARG A 41 7.85 4.47 -33.52
N ILE A 42 8.68 5.24 -32.85
CA ILE A 42 9.51 4.79 -31.72
C ILE A 42 8.94 5.41 -30.45
N THR A 43 8.67 4.56 -29.46
CA THR A 43 8.21 5.02 -28.14
C THR A 43 9.16 4.50 -27.06
N ILE A 44 9.79 5.40 -26.33
CA ILE A 44 10.61 5.07 -25.16
C ILE A 44 9.69 5.09 -23.93
N SER A 45 9.62 3.98 -23.22
CA SER A 45 8.79 3.87 -22.02
C SER A 45 9.59 3.37 -20.83
N THR A 46 9.35 3.94 -19.66
CA THR A 46 9.77 3.35 -18.39
C THR A 46 8.79 2.25 -17.96
N ASN A 47 9.23 1.31 -17.10
CA ASN A 47 8.45 0.12 -16.73
C ASN A 47 7.05 0.41 -16.17
N MET A 48 6.81 1.60 -15.62
CA MET A 48 5.55 1.96 -15.00
C MET A 48 4.57 2.67 -15.95
N ALA A 49 5.08 3.30 -17.01
CA ALA A 49 4.26 4.02 -17.97
C ALA A 49 3.51 3.06 -18.90
N GLY A 50 2.26 3.38 -19.23
CA GLY A 50 1.41 2.56 -20.10
C GLY A 50 0.91 1.25 -19.48
N ARG A 51 1.01 1.06 -18.17
CA ARG A 51 0.51 -0.17 -17.53
C ARG A 51 -1.02 -0.24 -17.60
N GLY A 52 -1.53 -1.39 -18.07
CA GLY A 52 -2.98 -1.61 -18.20
C GLY A 52 -3.58 -1.09 -19.51
N VAL A 53 -2.80 -0.41 -20.36
CA VAL A 53 -3.26 0.10 -21.64
C VAL A 53 -2.84 -0.84 -22.77
N ASP A 54 -3.74 -1.03 -23.74
CA ASP A 54 -3.47 -1.82 -24.95
C ASP A 54 -2.94 -0.92 -26.08
N ILE A 55 -1.89 -1.38 -26.78
CA ILE A 55 -1.31 -0.68 -27.93
C ILE A 55 -1.93 -1.27 -29.18
N ARG A 56 -2.84 -0.53 -29.80
CA ARG A 56 -3.48 -0.97 -31.06
C ARG A 56 -2.54 -0.78 -32.23
N LEU A 57 -2.43 -1.83 -33.07
CA LEU A 57 -1.69 -1.74 -34.33
C LEU A 57 -2.36 -0.74 -35.27
N GLY A 58 -1.57 0.08 -35.94
CA GLY A 58 -2.03 1.14 -36.83
C GLY A 58 -2.41 2.45 -36.15
N GLY A 59 -2.36 2.50 -34.81
CA GLY A 59 -2.77 3.65 -33.99
C GLY A 59 -4.21 3.59 -33.54
N ALA A 60 -4.71 4.64 -32.88
CA ALA A 60 -6.06 4.67 -32.32
C ALA A 60 -7.18 4.49 -33.36
N ASP A 61 -6.96 5.00 -34.58
CA ASP A 61 -7.86 4.94 -35.72
C ASP A 61 -7.76 3.63 -36.52
N GLY A 62 -6.74 2.81 -36.27
CA GLY A 62 -6.48 1.55 -36.99
C GLY A 62 -6.15 1.73 -38.47
N ALA A 63 -5.98 2.94 -38.97
CA ALA A 63 -5.85 3.23 -40.40
C ALA A 63 -4.66 2.54 -41.07
N ALA A 64 -3.59 2.25 -40.32
CA ALA A 64 -2.39 1.58 -40.80
C ALA A 64 -2.23 0.14 -40.27
N GLU A 65 -3.28 -0.48 -39.70
CA GLU A 65 -3.20 -1.79 -39.05
C GLU A 65 -2.64 -2.87 -39.98
N GLN A 66 -3.15 -2.96 -41.21
CA GLN A 66 -2.70 -3.96 -42.19
C GLN A 66 -1.22 -3.81 -42.56
N ALA A 67 -0.74 -2.56 -42.68
CA ALA A 67 0.67 -2.29 -42.97
C ALA A 67 1.58 -2.71 -41.82
N VAL A 68 1.17 -2.45 -40.58
CA VAL A 68 1.92 -2.85 -39.38
C VAL A 68 1.88 -4.38 -39.20
N ARG A 69 0.76 -5.04 -39.46
CA ARG A 69 0.65 -6.51 -39.45
C ARG A 69 1.55 -7.14 -40.50
N ALA A 70 1.58 -6.61 -41.72
CA ALA A 70 2.46 -7.08 -42.80
C ALA A 70 3.95 -6.88 -42.46
N ALA A 71 4.30 -5.86 -41.70
CA ALA A 71 5.65 -5.61 -41.20
C ALA A 71 6.04 -6.49 -40.00
N GLY A 72 5.15 -7.36 -39.49
CA GLY A 72 5.41 -8.27 -38.37
C GLY A 72 4.89 -7.76 -37.03
N GLY A 73 4.10 -6.69 -37.02
CA GLY A 73 3.43 -6.16 -35.82
C GLY A 73 4.33 -5.30 -34.91
N LEU A 74 3.95 -5.20 -33.66
CA LEU A 74 4.67 -4.42 -32.67
C LEU A 74 5.96 -5.12 -32.25
N LEU A 75 7.11 -4.40 -32.37
CA LEU A 75 8.39 -4.89 -31.84
C LEU A 75 8.69 -4.21 -30.49
N VAL A 76 8.84 -5.01 -29.45
CA VAL A 76 9.22 -4.56 -28.12
C VAL A 76 10.71 -4.80 -27.86
N LEU A 77 11.44 -3.74 -27.54
CA LEU A 77 12.87 -3.80 -27.24
C LEU A 77 13.10 -3.56 -25.74
N GLY A 78 13.69 -4.53 -25.05
CA GLY A 78 14.17 -4.36 -23.68
C GLY A 78 15.64 -3.98 -23.67
N THR A 79 16.02 -2.92 -23.00
CA THR A 79 17.41 -2.43 -22.87
C THR A 79 18.11 -2.93 -21.60
N ALA A 80 17.35 -3.51 -20.65
CA ALA A 80 17.87 -4.10 -19.44
C ALA A 80 16.90 -5.19 -18.96
N LEU A 81 17.37 -6.12 -18.10
CA LEU A 81 16.49 -6.99 -17.34
C LEU A 81 15.91 -6.22 -16.16
N ASN A 82 14.63 -6.45 -15.91
CA ASN A 82 13.99 -5.96 -14.70
C ASN A 82 14.45 -6.75 -13.47
N ARG A 83 14.17 -6.26 -12.28
CA ARG A 83 14.43 -6.97 -11.03
C ARG A 83 13.66 -8.30 -10.93
N SER A 84 12.60 -8.46 -11.70
CA SER A 84 11.76 -9.65 -11.71
C SER A 84 11.49 -10.10 -13.14
N ARG A 85 11.61 -11.42 -13.37
CA ARG A 85 11.25 -12.06 -14.64
C ARG A 85 9.80 -11.77 -15.04
N ARG A 86 8.89 -11.71 -14.08
CA ARG A 86 7.49 -11.36 -14.32
C ARG A 86 7.33 -10.00 -15.01
N LEU A 87 8.16 -9.02 -14.64
CA LEU A 87 8.15 -7.71 -15.28
C LEU A 87 8.68 -7.76 -16.70
N ASP A 88 9.70 -8.61 -16.98
CA ASP A 88 10.18 -8.85 -18.34
C ASP A 88 9.11 -9.54 -19.19
N ASP A 89 8.39 -10.50 -18.61
CA ASP A 89 7.29 -11.19 -19.31
C ASP A 89 6.11 -10.24 -19.56
N GLN A 90 5.81 -9.31 -18.66
CA GLN A 90 4.83 -8.24 -18.89
C GLN A 90 5.27 -7.28 -20.01
N LEU A 91 6.56 -6.99 -20.10
CA LEU A 91 7.11 -6.20 -21.21
C LEU A 91 6.99 -6.96 -22.55
N ARG A 92 7.38 -8.23 -22.58
CA ARG A 92 7.19 -9.09 -23.78
C ARG A 92 5.74 -9.17 -24.22
N GLY A 93 4.83 -9.31 -23.25
CA GLY A 93 3.39 -9.36 -23.47
C GLY A 93 2.75 -8.03 -23.92
N ARG A 94 3.54 -7.00 -24.20
CA ARG A 94 3.06 -5.79 -24.90
C ARG A 94 2.90 -6.02 -26.39
N ALA A 95 3.67 -6.94 -26.98
CA ALA A 95 3.53 -7.37 -28.37
C ALA A 95 2.72 -8.67 -28.46
N GLY A 96 2.15 -8.94 -29.63
CA GLY A 96 1.45 -10.20 -29.92
C GLY A 96 0.13 -10.34 -29.14
N ARG A 97 -0.60 -9.28 -28.90
CA ARG A 97 -1.91 -9.29 -28.21
C ARG A 97 -3.03 -9.62 -29.16
N GLN A 98 -4.07 -10.28 -28.64
CA GLN A 98 -5.33 -10.57 -29.35
C GLN A 98 -5.15 -11.28 -30.70
N GLY A 99 -4.08 -12.06 -30.85
CA GLY A 99 -3.75 -12.74 -32.09
C GLY A 99 -2.98 -11.89 -33.13
N ASP A 100 -2.58 -10.69 -32.74
CA ASP A 100 -1.75 -9.85 -33.58
C ASP A 100 -0.33 -10.42 -33.72
N PRO A 101 0.33 -10.23 -34.88
CA PRO A 101 1.77 -10.48 -34.98
C PRO A 101 2.54 -9.52 -34.11
N GLY A 102 3.70 -9.95 -33.62
CA GLY A 102 4.58 -9.11 -32.79
C GLY A 102 5.80 -9.86 -32.34
N GLY A 103 6.79 -9.12 -31.90
CA GLY A 103 8.05 -9.67 -31.42
C GLY A 103 8.62 -8.92 -30.23
N SER A 104 9.49 -9.59 -29.48
CA SER A 104 10.26 -8.94 -28.43
C SER A 104 11.71 -9.36 -28.45
N ARG A 105 12.61 -8.41 -28.19
CA ARG A 105 14.06 -8.66 -28.13
C ARG A 105 14.67 -7.88 -26.96
N PHE A 106 15.61 -8.50 -26.26
CA PHE A 106 16.36 -7.84 -25.19
C PHE A 106 17.81 -7.66 -25.60
N TYR A 107 18.30 -6.43 -25.46
CA TYR A 107 19.69 -6.07 -25.64
C TYR A 107 20.28 -5.76 -24.26
N LEU A 108 21.20 -6.62 -23.82
CA LEU A 108 21.72 -6.56 -22.47
C LEU A 108 23.21 -6.30 -22.51
N ALA A 109 23.67 -5.32 -21.73
CA ALA A 109 25.09 -5.13 -21.48
C ALA A 109 25.55 -6.28 -20.55
N ALA A 110 26.31 -7.21 -21.10
CA ALA A 110 26.86 -8.32 -20.32
C ALA A 110 28.24 -7.94 -19.76
N PRO A 111 28.60 -8.40 -18.55
CA PRO A 111 29.98 -8.29 -18.07
C PRO A 111 30.96 -8.97 -19.04
N GLU A 112 32.15 -8.40 -19.18
CA GLU A 112 33.20 -9.00 -19.98
C GLU A 112 33.66 -10.34 -19.38
N GLY A 113 33.76 -11.37 -20.22
CA GLY A 113 34.23 -12.71 -19.86
C GLY A 113 33.14 -13.69 -19.48
N GLY A 114 33.02 -14.76 -20.25
CA GLY A 114 32.14 -15.90 -19.97
C GLY A 114 30.69 -15.74 -20.44
N ASP A 115 29.79 -16.55 -19.88
CA ASP A 115 28.36 -16.57 -20.21
C ASP A 115 27.62 -15.41 -19.50
N GLY A 116 27.76 -14.20 -20.03
CA GLY A 116 27.16 -12.99 -19.48
C GLY A 116 25.64 -13.06 -19.33
N ALA A 117 24.96 -13.76 -20.23
CA ALA A 117 23.50 -13.95 -20.13
C ALA A 117 23.11 -14.78 -18.91
N ARG A 118 23.89 -15.81 -18.58
CA ARG A 118 23.68 -16.60 -17.35
C ARG A 118 23.96 -15.78 -16.09
N ALA A 119 25.02 -14.96 -16.10
CA ALA A 119 25.35 -14.09 -14.96
C ALA A 119 24.21 -13.12 -14.68
N LEU A 120 23.68 -12.43 -15.69
CA LEU A 120 22.55 -11.50 -15.56
C LEU A 120 21.28 -12.20 -15.05
N ARG A 121 20.96 -13.38 -15.55
CA ARG A 121 19.81 -14.16 -15.06
C ARG A 121 20.00 -14.67 -13.63
N ARG A 122 21.22 -14.95 -13.20
CA ARG A 122 21.53 -15.31 -11.81
C ARG A 122 21.32 -14.11 -10.91
N GLN A 123 21.82 -12.94 -11.30
CA GLN A 123 21.61 -11.68 -10.59
C GLN A 123 20.13 -11.32 -10.46
N GLN A 124 19.34 -11.49 -11.53
CA GLN A 124 17.89 -11.27 -11.50
C GLN A 124 17.20 -12.22 -10.51
N ARG A 125 17.51 -13.52 -10.53
CA ARG A 125 16.93 -14.49 -9.57
C ARG A 125 17.28 -14.14 -8.13
N GLU A 126 18.50 -13.67 -7.87
CA GLU A 126 18.91 -13.27 -6.54
C GLU A 126 18.15 -11.99 -6.09
N ALA A 127 17.97 -11.02 -6.98
CA ALA A 127 17.15 -9.85 -6.71
C ALA A 127 15.68 -10.20 -6.44
N GLU A 128 15.09 -11.14 -7.22
CA GLU A 128 13.74 -11.64 -6.98
C GLU A 128 13.59 -12.33 -5.63
N ARG A 129 14.58 -13.13 -5.24
CA ARG A 129 14.59 -13.80 -3.94
C ARG A 129 14.60 -12.77 -2.80
N GLN A 130 15.47 -11.76 -2.88
CA GLN A 130 15.55 -10.69 -1.89
C GLN A 130 14.27 -9.86 -1.82
N ASP A 131 13.69 -9.52 -2.96
CA ASP A 131 12.42 -8.79 -3.03
C ASP A 131 11.25 -9.63 -2.45
N THR A 132 11.29 -10.95 -2.64
CA THR A 132 10.27 -11.86 -2.08
C THR A 132 10.41 -11.98 -0.57
N GLU A 133 11.63 -12.12 -0.06
CA GLU A 133 11.90 -12.13 1.38
C GLU A 133 11.47 -10.81 2.04
N THR A 134 11.80 -9.69 1.41
CA THR A 134 11.40 -8.37 1.90
C THR A 134 9.87 -8.24 1.95
N ARG A 135 9.17 -8.63 0.87
CA ARG A 135 7.69 -8.60 0.84
C ARG A 135 7.08 -9.50 1.90
N TYR A 136 7.60 -10.70 2.09
CA TYR A 136 7.13 -11.61 3.13
C TYR A 136 7.27 -11.01 4.54
N ILE A 137 8.39 -10.33 4.82
CA ILE A 137 8.58 -9.63 6.08
C ILE A 137 7.56 -8.50 6.23
N LEU A 138 7.42 -7.65 5.21
CA LEU A 138 6.46 -6.53 5.21
C LEU A 138 5.02 -7.01 5.42
N GLU A 139 4.62 -8.11 4.77
CA GLU A 139 3.29 -8.70 4.93
C GLU A 139 3.03 -9.14 6.38
N ARG A 140 4.03 -9.70 7.05
CA ARG A 140 3.91 -10.08 8.48
C ARG A 140 3.67 -8.87 9.39
N TYR A 141 4.30 -7.73 9.11
CA TYR A 141 4.04 -6.48 9.85
C TYR A 141 2.66 -5.90 9.50
N ALA A 142 2.30 -5.90 8.21
CA ALA A 142 1.00 -5.44 7.76
C ALA A 142 -0.15 -6.25 8.36
N ALA A 143 -0.01 -7.57 8.46
CA ALA A 143 -1.03 -8.46 9.05
C ALA A 143 -1.36 -8.09 10.50
N VAL A 144 -0.38 -7.62 11.30
CA VAL A 144 -0.59 -7.16 12.67
C VAL A 144 -1.52 -5.96 12.73
N LEU A 145 -1.36 -5.01 11.80
CA LEU A 145 -2.21 -3.81 11.70
C LEU A 145 -3.58 -4.12 11.12
N GLU A 146 -3.64 -5.03 10.14
CA GLU A 146 -4.89 -5.34 9.43
C GLU A 146 -5.95 -5.96 10.35
N GLU A 147 -5.54 -6.79 11.29
CA GLU A 147 -6.45 -7.34 12.30
C GLU A 147 -7.12 -6.22 13.13
N ARG A 148 -6.35 -5.21 13.58
CA ARG A 148 -6.88 -4.06 14.34
C ARG A 148 -7.71 -3.14 13.47
N ARG A 149 -7.27 -2.93 12.23
CA ARG A 149 -8.04 -2.15 11.24
C ARG A 149 -9.42 -2.76 10.99
N ALA A 150 -9.49 -4.07 10.84
CA ALA A 150 -10.76 -4.77 10.67
C ALA A 150 -11.70 -4.55 11.86
N MET A 151 -11.18 -4.63 13.09
CA MET A 151 -11.95 -4.37 14.32
C MET A 151 -12.48 -2.93 14.37
N VAL A 152 -11.61 -1.94 14.16
CA VAL A 152 -11.98 -0.51 14.17
C VAL A 152 -12.98 -0.19 13.05
N SER A 153 -12.76 -0.73 11.86
CA SER A 153 -13.65 -0.54 10.70
C SER A 153 -15.03 -1.15 10.93
N ALA A 154 -15.10 -2.36 11.51
CA ALA A 154 -16.36 -3.01 11.87
C ALA A 154 -17.14 -2.20 12.90
N TYR A 155 -16.46 -1.71 13.94
CA TYR A 155 -17.07 -0.87 14.97
C TYR A 155 -17.56 0.45 14.39
N ARG A 156 -16.75 1.14 13.58
CA ARG A 156 -17.13 2.36 12.88
C ARG A 156 -18.35 2.16 11.97
N LYS A 157 -18.36 1.06 11.21
CA LYS A 157 -19.50 0.71 10.34
C LYS A 157 -20.77 0.48 11.15
N ALA A 158 -20.69 -0.25 12.27
CA ALA A 158 -21.83 -0.49 13.15
C ALA A 158 -22.42 0.82 13.69
N LEU A 159 -21.57 1.77 14.08
CA LEU A 159 -22.01 3.10 14.54
C LEU A 159 -22.64 3.94 13.42
N LEU A 160 -22.08 3.92 12.20
CA LEU A 160 -22.58 4.69 11.06
C LEU A 160 -23.92 4.15 10.53
N CYS A 161 -24.06 2.82 10.46
CA CYS A 161 -25.26 2.17 9.91
C CYS A 161 -26.39 2.03 10.94
N GLY A 162 -26.24 2.54 12.17
CA GLY A 162 -27.25 2.43 13.21
C GLY A 162 -27.48 1.03 13.77
N GLY A 163 -26.63 0.06 13.39
CA GLY A 163 -26.76 -1.34 13.82
C GLY A 163 -26.38 -1.59 15.28
N GLN A 164 -25.70 -0.65 15.93
CA GLN A 164 -25.30 -0.72 17.32
C GLN A 164 -25.36 0.66 17.97
N ALA A 165 -26.06 0.76 19.09
CA ALA A 165 -26.02 1.95 19.91
C ALA A 165 -24.63 2.08 20.57
N PRO A 166 -24.03 3.27 20.61
CA PRO A 166 -22.82 3.49 21.37
C PRO A 166 -23.10 3.20 22.84
N ALA A 167 -22.19 2.51 23.49
CA ALA A 167 -22.38 2.10 24.88
C ALA A 167 -21.13 2.37 25.74
N LEU A 168 -20.24 3.23 25.29
CA LEU A 168 -18.99 3.54 25.98
C LEU A 168 -19.28 4.23 27.31
N VAL A 169 -20.07 5.32 27.28
CA VAL A 169 -20.40 6.08 28.48
C VAL A 169 -21.27 5.26 29.44
N ARG A 170 -22.24 4.53 28.92
CA ARG A 170 -23.08 3.65 29.74
C ARG A 170 -22.27 2.58 30.47
N ARG A 171 -21.24 2.00 29.82
CA ARG A 171 -20.42 0.93 30.40
C ARG A 171 -19.36 1.45 31.36
N HIS A 172 -18.71 2.58 31.03
CA HIS A 172 -17.52 3.06 31.73
C HIS A 172 -17.80 4.24 32.68
N ALA A 173 -18.90 4.99 32.48
CA ALA A 173 -19.34 6.09 33.31
C ALA A 173 -20.87 6.05 33.53
N PRO A 174 -21.42 5.00 34.16
CA PRO A 174 -22.87 4.78 34.25
C PRO A 174 -23.61 5.85 35.03
N ALA A 175 -22.96 6.53 35.98
CA ALA A 175 -23.54 7.66 36.72
C ALA A 175 -23.74 8.88 35.80
N LEU A 176 -22.72 9.19 34.99
CA LEU A 176 -22.78 10.27 34.00
C LEU A 176 -23.87 9.96 32.96
N HIS A 177 -23.91 8.76 32.41
CA HIS A 177 -24.93 8.37 31.45
C HIS A 177 -26.36 8.56 31.99
N ARG A 178 -26.63 8.12 33.21
CA ARG A 178 -27.95 8.31 33.84
C ARG A 178 -28.33 9.79 34.03
N ALA A 179 -27.35 10.60 34.46
CA ALA A 179 -27.58 12.04 34.63
C ALA A 179 -27.90 12.75 33.31
N LEU A 180 -27.16 12.41 32.25
CA LEU A 180 -27.38 12.93 30.90
C LEU A 180 -28.73 12.48 30.32
N CYS A 181 -29.10 11.19 30.46
CA CYS A 181 -30.41 10.74 30.03
C CYS A 181 -31.57 11.38 30.76
N ALA A 182 -31.44 11.67 32.06
CA ALA A 182 -32.43 12.40 32.83
C ALA A 182 -32.58 13.87 32.38
N ALA A 183 -31.48 14.49 31.96
CA ALA A 183 -31.47 15.88 31.53
C ALA A 183 -31.91 16.08 30.06
N HIS A 184 -31.50 15.20 29.16
CA HIS A 184 -31.62 15.38 27.70
C HIS A 184 -32.45 14.33 27.00
N GLY A 185 -32.79 13.22 27.66
CA GLY A 185 -33.45 12.06 27.08
C GLY A 185 -32.46 11.07 26.40
N GLU A 186 -32.82 9.78 26.38
CA GLU A 186 -31.94 8.71 25.90
C GLU A 186 -31.56 8.85 24.44
N ALA A 187 -32.49 9.24 23.56
CA ALA A 187 -32.25 9.39 22.13
C ALA A 187 -31.22 10.51 21.81
N ALA A 188 -31.29 11.65 22.50
CA ALA A 188 -30.34 12.75 22.33
C ALA A 188 -28.94 12.34 22.81
N VAL A 189 -28.86 11.66 23.95
CA VAL A 189 -27.60 11.16 24.53
C VAL A 189 -26.96 10.11 23.61
N GLU A 190 -27.74 9.16 23.08
CA GLU A 190 -27.23 8.18 22.12
C GLU A 190 -26.68 8.84 20.85
N LYS A 191 -27.39 9.82 20.30
CA LYS A 191 -26.94 10.55 19.11
C LYS A 191 -25.66 11.33 19.37
N ALA A 192 -25.57 12.04 20.49
CA ALA A 192 -24.39 12.75 20.95
C ALA A 192 -23.18 11.82 21.15
N GLU A 193 -23.39 10.71 21.88
CA GLU A 193 -22.34 9.71 22.09
C GLU A 193 -21.85 9.10 20.78
N ARG A 194 -22.75 8.85 19.82
CA ARG A 194 -22.40 8.34 18.48
C ARG A 194 -21.52 9.33 17.70
N GLN A 195 -21.88 10.61 17.67
CA GLN A 195 -21.12 11.65 16.99
C GLN A 195 -19.72 11.80 17.59
N LEU A 196 -19.61 11.91 18.90
CA LEU A 196 -18.34 12.04 19.61
C LEU A 196 -17.49 10.77 19.48
N THR A 197 -18.10 9.58 19.55
CA THR A 197 -17.37 8.33 19.36
C THR A 197 -16.77 8.23 17.96
N LEU A 198 -17.51 8.60 16.92
CA LEU A 198 -16.99 8.60 15.54
C LEU A 198 -15.84 9.58 15.36
N TYR A 199 -15.96 10.77 15.96
CA TYR A 199 -14.92 11.79 15.93
C TYR A 199 -13.62 11.30 16.61
N PHE A 200 -13.72 10.90 17.88
CA PHE A 200 -12.55 10.47 18.65
C PHE A 200 -11.96 9.14 18.15
N LEU A 201 -12.79 8.22 17.65
CA LEU A 201 -12.30 6.97 17.04
C LEU A 201 -11.38 7.26 15.86
N THR A 202 -11.72 8.25 15.03
CA THR A 202 -10.87 8.64 13.90
C THR A 202 -9.55 9.21 14.38
N ARG A 203 -9.56 10.07 15.40
CA ARG A 203 -8.36 10.67 15.96
C ARG A 203 -7.46 9.66 16.67
N CYS A 204 -8.00 8.90 17.60
CA CYS A 204 -7.24 7.88 18.34
C CYS A 204 -6.66 6.82 17.40
N TRP A 205 -7.40 6.45 16.34
CA TRP A 205 -6.88 5.53 15.32
C TRP A 205 -5.72 6.13 14.52
N SER A 206 -5.77 7.42 14.18
CA SER A 206 -4.65 8.11 13.53
C SER A 206 -3.41 8.16 14.42
N ASP A 207 -3.58 8.47 15.70
CA ASP A 207 -2.48 8.51 16.67
C ASP A 207 -1.86 7.12 16.88
N TYR A 208 -2.70 6.07 16.95
CA TYR A 208 -2.24 4.68 16.98
C TYR A 208 -1.41 4.32 15.75
N LEU A 209 -1.87 4.67 14.54
CA LEU A 209 -1.12 4.41 13.30
C LEU A 209 0.21 5.15 13.28
N ALA A 210 0.27 6.39 13.77
CA ALA A 210 1.50 7.15 13.88
C ALA A 210 2.50 6.48 14.85
N ALA A 211 2.02 6.03 16.02
CA ALA A 211 2.85 5.29 16.99
C ALA A 211 3.38 3.97 16.41
N MET A 212 2.55 3.24 15.65
CA MET A 212 2.95 2.00 14.99
C MET A 212 4.01 2.24 13.91
N GLU A 213 3.89 3.34 13.17
CA GLU A 213 4.89 3.72 12.15
C GLU A 213 6.23 4.11 12.81
N ASP A 214 6.20 4.86 13.90
CA ASP A 214 7.41 5.21 14.64
C ASP A 214 8.10 3.96 15.23
N LYS A 215 7.32 3.02 15.77
CA LYS A 215 7.86 1.72 16.22
C LYS A 215 8.48 0.93 15.07
N ARG A 216 7.84 0.94 13.90
CA ARG A 216 8.35 0.28 12.69
C ARG A 216 9.68 0.86 12.23
N ARG A 217 9.83 2.19 12.24
CA ARG A 217 11.08 2.86 11.87
C ARG A 217 12.25 2.47 12.79
N GLY A 218 12.00 2.30 14.08
CA GLY A 218 13.00 1.91 15.07
C GLY A 218 13.21 0.40 15.21
N ILE A 219 12.49 -0.44 14.46
CA ILE A 219 12.43 -1.89 14.70
C ILE A 219 13.77 -2.61 14.53
N HIS A 220 14.65 -2.07 13.69
CA HIS A 220 16.00 -2.62 13.49
C HIS A 220 16.85 -2.59 14.76
N LEU A 221 16.57 -1.69 15.71
CA LEU A 221 17.27 -1.61 16.99
C LEU A 221 16.97 -2.81 17.90
N GLU A 222 15.80 -3.45 17.72
CA GLU A 222 15.44 -4.65 18.47
C GLU A 222 16.37 -5.82 18.14
N VAL A 223 16.81 -5.91 16.87
CA VAL A 223 17.82 -6.92 16.46
C VAL A 223 19.12 -6.72 17.18
N VAL A 224 19.58 -5.47 17.30
CA VAL A 224 20.81 -5.13 18.02
C VAL A 224 20.69 -5.47 19.51
N ALA A 225 19.50 -5.35 20.08
CA ALA A 225 19.19 -5.74 21.46
C ALA A 225 18.94 -7.26 21.63
N GLY A 226 19.15 -8.08 20.60
CA GLY A 226 18.97 -9.53 20.64
C GLY A 226 17.51 -9.98 20.74
N ARG A 227 16.55 -9.13 20.41
CA ARG A 227 15.11 -9.41 20.43
C ARG A 227 14.59 -9.73 19.07
N ASP A 228 13.53 -10.55 18.98
CA ASP A 228 12.80 -10.73 17.74
C ASP A 228 12.01 -9.45 17.40
N PRO A 229 12.29 -8.82 16.24
CA PRO A 229 11.64 -7.56 15.88
C PRO A 229 10.12 -7.69 15.72
N LEU A 230 9.66 -8.81 15.14
CA LEU A 230 8.23 -9.01 14.91
C LEU A 230 7.47 -9.25 16.22
N ASP A 231 8.05 -9.98 17.15
CA ASP A 231 7.44 -10.20 18.47
C ASP A 231 7.42 -8.92 19.30
N SER A 232 8.47 -8.09 19.20
CA SER A 232 8.49 -6.74 19.79
C SER A 232 7.43 -5.84 19.19
N TYR A 233 7.25 -5.89 17.85
CA TYR A 233 6.22 -5.13 17.16
C TYR A 233 4.80 -5.57 17.55
N ARG A 234 4.54 -6.88 17.63
CA ARG A 234 3.25 -7.43 18.05
C ARG A 234 2.88 -7.04 19.47
N ARG A 235 3.83 -7.13 20.40
CA ARG A 235 3.60 -6.70 21.81
C ARG A 235 3.29 -5.22 21.89
N PHE A 236 4.05 -4.40 21.18
CA PHE A 236 3.78 -2.97 21.11
C PHE A 236 2.41 -2.68 20.49
N ALA A 237 2.07 -3.35 19.38
CA ALA A 237 0.75 -3.19 18.74
C ALA A 237 -0.41 -3.55 19.68
N PHE A 238 -0.23 -4.55 20.54
CA PHE A 238 -1.23 -4.93 21.52
C PHE A 238 -1.39 -3.85 22.60
N SER A 239 -0.31 -3.45 23.27
CA SER A 239 -0.37 -2.45 24.35
C SER A 239 -0.85 -1.09 23.85
N ALA A 240 -0.33 -0.62 22.71
CA ALA A 240 -0.77 0.65 22.11
C ALA A 240 -2.25 0.62 21.68
N PHE A 241 -2.78 -0.54 21.28
CA PHE A 241 -4.19 -0.67 20.94
C PHE A 241 -5.09 -0.65 22.19
N GLU A 242 -4.65 -1.23 23.30
CA GLU A 242 -5.34 -1.12 24.59
C GLU A 242 -5.35 0.32 25.12
N GLU A 243 -4.23 1.02 25.00
CA GLU A 243 -4.12 2.46 25.32
C GLU A 243 -5.07 3.28 24.46
N MET A 244 -5.06 3.08 23.13
CA MET A 244 -5.98 3.73 22.20
C MET A 244 -7.45 3.55 22.60
N GLN A 245 -7.83 2.35 23.05
CA GLN A 245 -9.19 2.08 23.49
C GLN A 245 -9.51 2.79 24.83
N ALA A 246 -8.53 2.91 25.73
CA ALA A 246 -8.69 3.64 26.98
C ALA A 246 -8.86 5.14 26.70
N ASP A 247 -8.00 5.71 25.87
CA ASP A 247 -8.05 7.10 25.44
C ASP A 247 -9.38 7.44 24.76
N LEU A 248 -9.88 6.55 23.90
CA LEU A 248 -11.19 6.71 23.27
C LEU A 248 -12.31 6.80 24.31
N ARG A 249 -12.31 5.90 25.29
CA ARG A 249 -13.33 5.87 26.36
C ARG A 249 -13.29 7.14 27.20
N GLU A 250 -12.10 7.56 27.59
CA GLU A 250 -11.88 8.76 28.37
C GLU A 250 -12.27 10.02 27.59
N ALA A 251 -11.80 10.16 26.34
CA ALA A 251 -12.12 11.33 25.51
C ALA A 251 -13.63 11.48 25.27
N VAL A 252 -14.32 10.38 24.96
CA VAL A 252 -15.78 10.40 24.77
C VAL A 252 -16.49 10.77 26.08
N SER A 253 -16.10 10.18 27.21
CA SER A 253 -16.72 10.46 28.51
C SER A 253 -16.52 11.93 28.93
N ASN A 254 -15.29 12.44 28.76
CA ASN A 254 -14.96 13.83 29.08
C ASN A 254 -15.71 14.82 28.15
N ALA A 255 -15.84 14.51 26.87
CA ALA A 255 -16.60 15.32 25.93
C ALA A 255 -18.10 15.33 26.28
N MET A 256 -18.68 14.17 26.55
CA MET A 256 -20.08 14.04 26.96
C MET A 256 -20.40 14.81 28.26
N ALA A 257 -19.43 14.95 29.17
CA ALA A 257 -19.61 15.68 30.42
C ALA A 257 -19.63 17.23 30.27
N ARG A 258 -19.01 17.74 29.18
CA ARG A 258 -18.80 19.19 29.01
C ARG A 258 -19.49 19.80 27.79
N CYS A 259 -19.83 19.00 26.77
CA CYS A 259 -20.46 19.53 25.58
C CYS A 259 -21.95 19.77 25.75
N THR A 260 -22.48 20.74 25.01
CA THR A 260 -23.91 21.03 24.98
C THR A 260 -24.63 19.99 24.16
N ILE A 261 -25.51 19.20 24.81
CA ILE A 261 -26.33 18.18 24.12
C ILE A 261 -27.68 18.80 23.78
N THR A 262 -28.06 18.69 22.50
CA THR A 262 -29.37 19.09 21.97
C THR A 262 -30.15 17.92 21.48
N GLY A 263 -31.40 18.10 21.02
CA GLY A 263 -32.19 17.02 20.37
C GLY A 263 -31.53 16.43 19.12
N ASP A 264 -30.60 17.18 18.49
CA ASP A 264 -29.81 16.77 17.35
C ASP A 264 -28.42 16.19 17.70
N GLY A 265 -28.14 16.01 18.98
CA GLY A 265 -26.86 15.54 19.50
C GLY A 265 -25.94 16.71 19.84
N VAL A 266 -24.66 16.63 19.46
CA VAL A 266 -23.63 17.64 19.69
C VAL A 266 -23.28 18.33 18.38
N ASP A 267 -23.23 19.67 18.38
CA ASP A 267 -22.66 20.43 17.28
C ASP A 267 -21.14 20.45 17.42
N LEU A 268 -20.47 19.58 16.65
CA LEU A 268 -19.03 19.39 16.74
C LEU A 268 -18.23 20.66 16.42
N GLU A 269 -18.69 21.48 15.45
CA GLU A 269 -17.99 22.70 15.06
C GLU A 269 -18.09 23.77 16.16
N ARG A 270 -19.28 23.95 16.71
CA ARG A 270 -19.54 24.91 17.81
C ARG A 270 -18.77 24.55 19.07
N GLU A 271 -18.61 23.27 19.37
CA GLU A 271 -17.83 22.75 20.50
C GLU A 271 -16.31 22.75 20.24
N GLY A 272 -15.87 23.22 19.06
CA GLY A 272 -14.46 23.36 18.70
C GLY A 272 -13.81 22.04 18.23
N PHE A 273 -14.60 21.06 17.85
CA PHE A 273 -14.08 19.84 17.23
C PHE A 273 -13.92 20.08 15.72
N SER A 274 -12.69 20.31 15.29
CA SER A 274 -12.37 20.47 13.87
C SER A 274 -12.62 19.15 13.14
N THR A 275 -13.63 19.13 12.26
CA THR A 275 -13.79 18.08 11.28
C THR A 275 -12.75 18.30 10.18
N ALA A 276 -11.87 17.36 9.95
CA ALA A 276 -10.88 17.47 8.87
C ALA A 276 -11.58 17.50 7.51
N ASP A 277 -11.43 18.60 6.78
CA ASP A 277 -11.98 18.77 5.41
C ASP A 277 -11.26 17.89 4.37
N ALA A 278 -10.20 17.20 4.75
CA ALA A 278 -9.43 16.33 3.86
C ALA A 278 -9.38 14.90 4.39
N ALA A 279 -9.60 13.94 3.50
CA ALA A 279 -9.29 12.54 3.75
C ALA A 279 -7.77 12.40 3.93
N TRP A 280 -7.33 12.08 5.14
CA TRP A 280 -5.93 11.73 5.40
C TRP A 280 -5.65 10.39 4.74
N ALA A 281 -5.07 10.43 3.54
CA ALA A 281 -4.42 9.26 2.97
C ALA A 281 -3.05 9.11 3.67
N TYR A 282 -2.92 8.14 4.56
CA TYR A 282 -1.61 7.72 5.03
C TYR A 282 -0.88 7.08 3.85
N TRP A 283 0.06 7.80 3.28
CA TRP A 283 1.05 7.22 2.40
C TRP A 283 2.00 6.40 3.28
N LEU A 284 1.81 5.09 3.26
CA LEU A 284 2.88 4.18 3.68
C LEU A 284 4.03 4.41 2.70
N ASP A 285 5.08 5.07 3.19
CA ASP A 285 6.31 5.24 2.41
C ASP A 285 7.00 3.88 2.34
N ASP A 286 6.67 3.13 1.29
CA ASP A 286 7.26 1.83 0.96
C ASP A 286 8.71 1.96 0.49
N ARG A 287 9.47 2.91 1.02
CA ARG A 287 10.90 2.96 0.77
C ARG A 287 11.53 1.70 1.32
N ALA A 288 11.83 0.79 0.42
CA ALA A 288 12.49 -0.49 0.68
C ALA A 288 13.84 -0.36 1.42
N ASP A 289 14.39 0.85 1.51
CA ASP A 289 15.72 1.11 2.04
C ASP A 289 15.91 0.76 3.51
N GLN A 290 14.86 0.82 4.32
CA GLN A 290 14.94 0.44 5.74
C GLN A 290 14.90 -1.07 5.95
N PHE A 291 14.21 -1.80 5.08
CA PHE A 291 14.06 -3.25 5.17
C PHE A 291 15.08 -4.02 4.32
N SER A 292 15.74 -3.38 3.37
CA SER A 292 16.81 -4.01 2.57
C SER A 292 18.01 -4.45 3.42
N ARG A 293 18.20 -3.86 4.61
CA ARG A 293 19.26 -4.23 5.57
C ARG A 293 18.82 -5.32 6.55
N LEU A 294 17.52 -5.52 6.78
CA LEU A 294 16.99 -6.54 7.69
C LEU A 294 17.38 -7.97 7.28
N PRO A 295 17.27 -8.40 6.00
CA PRO A 295 17.70 -9.73 5.59
C PRO A 295 19.21 -9.97 5.81
N ALA A 296 20.03 -8.96 5.60
CA ALA A 296 21.47 -9.07 5.84
C ALA A 296 21.83 -9.18 7.33
N LEU A 297 21.09 -8.51 8.20
CA LEU A 297 21.23 -8.60 9.66
C LEU A 297 20.64 -9.91 10.21
N MET A 298 19.57 -10.43 9.59
CA MET A 298 18.91 -11.69 9.99
C MET A 298 19.53 -12.93 9.35
N GLY A 299 20.40 -12.80 8.34
CA GLY A 299 21.02 -13.90 7.62
C GLY A 299 21.86 -14.85 8.53
N GLY A 300 22.29 -14.37 9.70
CA GLY A 300 22.91 -15.20 10.73
C GLY A 300 21.90 -15.97 11.62
N VAL A 301 20.62 -15.63 11.59
CA VAL A 301 19.57 -16.17 12.48
C VAL A 301 18.60 -17.10 11.75
N SER A 302 18.68 -17.18 10.43
CA SER A 302 17.75 -17.91 9.56
C SER A 302 17.62 -19.41 9.88
N GLY A 303 18.66 -20.05 10.40
CA GLY A 303 18.62 -21.46 10.79
C GLY A 303 17.83 -21.75 12.08
N ALA A 304 17.81 -20.80 13.01
CA ALA A 304 17.11 -20.95 14.30
C ALA A 304 15.63 -20.57 14.19
N VAL A 305 15.30 -19.54 13.41
CA VAL A 305 13.92 -19.05 13.22
C VAL A 305 13.07 -20.05 12.43
N ARG A 306 13.65 -20.76 11.45
CA ARG A 306 12.94 -21.81 10.71
C ARG A 306 12.52 -22.99 11.59
N LYS A 307 13.32 -23.35 12.60
CA LYS A 307 12.98 -24.38 13.59
C LYS A 307 11.96 -23.92 14.64
N MET A 308 11.85 -22.61 14.93
CA MET A 308 10.84 -22.08 15.85
C MET A 308 9.48 -21.88 15.19
N ALA A 309 9.44 -21.51 13.90
CA ALA A 309 8.18 -21.34 13.17
C ALA A 309 7.38 -22.65 13.01
N GLU A 310 8.07 -23.81 12.99
CA GLU A 310 7.42 -25.13 12.95
C GLU A 310 6.84 -25.55 14.31
N LYS A 311 7.22 -24.90 15.42
CA LYS A 311 6.75 -25.23 16.79
C LYS A 311 5.61 -24.37 17.30
N THR A 312 5.18 -23.32 16.62
CA THR A 312 4.13 -22.37 17.08
C THR A 312 2.83 -22.42 16.26
N ALA A 313 2.41 -23.56 15.81
CA ALA A 313 1.00 -23.81 15.56
C ALA A 313 0.49 -24.66 16.74
N PRO A 314 -0.38 -24.18 17.66
CA PRO A 314 -1.72 -23.67 17.42
C PRO A 314 -2.19 -22.60 18.44
N VAL A 315 -2.51 -21.42 18.03
CA VAL A 315 -3.28 -20.46 18.86
C VAL A 315 -4.70 -20.24 18.31
N ARG A 316 -5.22 -21.22 17.58
CA ARG A 316 -6.59 -21.14 17.04
C ARG A 316 -7.71 -21.53 18.04
N ARG A 317 -7.39 -21.82 19.33
CA ARG A 317 -8.40 -22.30 20.31
C ARG A 317 -8.73 -21.35 21.45
N LEU A 318 -8.28 -20.08 21.44
CA LEU A 318 -8.53 -19.18 22.58
C LEU A 318 -9.65 -18.14 22.34
N PHE A 319 -10.25 -18.07 21.18
CA PHE A 319 -11.28 -17.06 20.88
C PHE A 319 -12.71 -17.59 20.69
N SER A 320 -13.00 -18.82 21.09
CA SER A 320 -14.37 -19.35 21.02
C SER A 320 -15.16 -19.20 22.33
N ARG A 321 -14.75 -18.34 23.26
CA ARG A 321 -15.42 -18.14 24.56
C ARG A 321 -15.65 -16.68 24.93
N ILE A 322 -16.01 -15.82 24.01
CA ILE A 322 -16.69 -14.54 24.30
C ILE A 322 -17.77 -14.39 23.23
N GLY A 323 -18.89 -15.06 23.46
CA GLY A 323 -20.18 -14.84 22.84
C GLY A 323 -20.98 -13.89 23.71
#